data_cc95f85a4341f501352c30792102fd88
#
_entry.id   cc95f85a4341f501352c30792102fd88
#
_cell.length_a   1.000
_cell.length_b   1.000
_cell.length_c   1.000
_cell.angle_alpha   90.00
_cell.angle_beta   90.00
_cell.angle_gamma   90.00
#
_symmetry.space_group_name_H-M   'P 1'
#
loop_
_entity.id
_entity.type
_entity.pdbx_description
1 polymer ?
#
loop_
_entity_poly.entity_id
_entity_poly.type
_entity_poly.pdbx_seq_one_letter_code
_entity_poly.pdbx_strand_id
1 'polypeptide(L)'
;MSAALQVERRGATQVLTLARPDKMNALSAELVEALIAAVDAAPAQGAEVIVLRGAGRNFSAGFDFGDLDTQSEGDLLLRFVRIETLLQRVAASPCLTVGLAHGRNFGAGVDLFGACKWRVGAPEASFRMPGLKFGLVLGTRRFAALVGAERARAILEQASTFGAAEAYRDGFVSHVTAQEVWPEIERQAEQAAAALTGAARAQLYAALSAEQPDTDLARLVRSAAEPGLKARVAAYLQAR
;
A
#
# COMPACT_ATOMS: atom_id res chain seq x y z
N MET A 1 -18.72 -11.34 -2.08
CA MET A 1 -17.88 -10.17 -1.71
C MET A 1 -17.27 -10.46 -0.36
N SER A 2 -15.96 -10.21 -0.18
CA SER A 2 -15.28 -10.45 1.11
C SER A 2 -15.81 -9.49 2.18
N ALA A 3 -16.04 -9.98 3.39
CA ALA A 3 -16.38 -9.12 4.53
C ALA A 3 -15.21 -8.16 4.91
N ALA A 4 -13.97 -8.51 4.49
CA ALA A 4 -12.76 -7.75 4.78
C ALA A 4 -12.55 -6.53 3.87
N LEU A 5 -13.25 -6.43 2.72
CA LEU A 5 -13.19 -5.33 1.77
C LEU A 5 -14.59 -4.83 1.43
N GLN A 6 -14.85 -3.56 1.65
CA GLN A 6 -16.04 -2.90 1.13
C GLN A 6 -15.71 -2.20 -0.19
N VAL A 7 -16.51 -2.46 -1.21
CA VAL A 7 -16.37 -1.86 -2.54
C VAL A 7 -17.60 -1.01 -2.80
N GLU A 8 -17.40 0.27 -3.01
CA GLU A 8 -18.46 1.23 -3.31
C GLU A 8 -18.15 1.92 -4.64
N ARG A 9 -19.16 2.07 -5.49
CA ARG A 9 -19.07 2.83 -6.73
C ARG A 9 -19.77 4.17 -6.61
N ARG A 10 -19.07 5.25 -6.93
CA ARG A 10 -19.59 6.62 -6.96
C ARG A 10 -19.21 7.25 -8.31
N GLY A 11 -20.10 7.18 -9.28
CA GLY A 11 -19.81 7.67 -10.64
C GLY A 11 -18.59 6.99 -11.25
N ALA A 12 -17.58 7.75 -11.62
CA ALA A 12 -16.29 7.26 -12.15
C ALA A 12 -15.29 6.83 -11.06
N THR A 13 -15.64 6.97 -9.78
CA THR A 13 -14.78 6.60 -8.65
C THR A 13 -15.18 5.26 -8.05
N GLN A 14 -14.22 4.37 -7.87
CA GLN A 14 -14.34 3.15 -7.08
C GLN A 14 -13.64 3.31 -5.75
N VAL A 15 -14.39 3.23 -4.64
CA VAL A 15 -13.86 3.33 -3.29
C VAL A 15 -13.68 1.93 -2.71
N LEU A 16 -12.46 1.61 -2.31
CA LEU A 16 -12.04 0.36 -1.69
C LEU A 16 -11.72 0.63 -0.22
N THR A 17 -12.62 0.23 0.68
CA THR A 17 -12.43 0.41 2.12
C THR A 17 -11.99 -0.90 2.75
N LEU A 18 -10.76 -0.93 3.31
CA LEU A 18 -10.28 -2.02 4.13
C LEU A 18 -11.15 -2.10 5.39
N ALA A 19 -11.88 -3.19 5.60
CA ALA A 19 -12.97 -3.30 6.56
C ALA A 19 -12.69 -4.29 7.70
N ARG A 20 -11.47 -4.24 8.25
CA ARG A 20 -11.03 -5.05 9.41
C ARG A 20 -10.48 -4.14 10.53
N PRO A 21 -11.28 -3.18 11.05
CA PRO A 21 -10.81 -2.18 12.00
C PRO A 21 -10.32 -2.77 13.33
N ASP A 22 -10.87 -3.90 13.77
CA ASP A 22 -10.46 -4.69 14.94
C ASP A 22 -9.04 -5.27 14.80
N LYS A 23 -8.58 -5.49 13.58
CA LYS A 23 -7.23 -5.92 13.22
C LYS A 23 -6.39 -4.79 12.62
N MET A 24 -6.76 -3.52 12.85
CA MET A 24 -6.11 -2.36 12.26
C MET A 24 -5.96 -2.49 10.73
N ASN A 25 -6.92 -3.10 10.06
CA ASN A 25 -6.92 -3.35 8.61
C ASN A 25 -5.67 -4.12 8.13
N ALA A 26 -5.19 -5.09 8.90
CA ALA A 26 -4.10 -5.95 8.50
C ALA A 26 -4.46 -6.74 7.23
N LEU A 27 -3.48 -6.89 6.34
CA LEU A 27 -3.59 -7.52 5.03
C LEU A 27 -3.59 -9.06 5.17
N SER A 28 -4.78 -9.63 5.44
CA SER A 28 -4.98 -11.08 5.36
C SER A 28 -4.93 -11.55 3.91
N ALA A 29 -4.72 -12.86 3.68
CA ALA A 29 -4.74 -13.43 2.34
C ALA A 29 -6.06 -13.11 1.61
N GLU A 30 -7.21 -13.26 2.29
CA GLU A 30 -8.53 -12.93 1.75
C GLU A 30 -8.64 -11.45 1.32
N LEU A 31 -8.19 -10.51 2.16
CA LEU A 31 -8.23 -9.08 1.84
C LEU A 31 -7.34 -8.74 0.65
N VAL A 32 -6.14 -9.33 0.57
CA VAL A 32 -5.22 -9.12 -0.55
C VAL A 32 -5.82 -9.59 -1.86
N GLU A 33 -6.40 -10.80 -1.91
CA GLU A 33 -7.06 -11.31 -3.12
C GLU A 33 -8.27 -10.46 -3.53
N ALA A 34 -9.08 -10.03 -2.56
CA ALA A 34 -10.22 -9.16 -2.82
C ALA A 34 -9.77 -7.78 -3.39
N LEU A 35 -8.68 -7.22 -2.86
CA LEU A 35 -8.11 -5.97 -3.37
C LEU A 35 -7.56 -6.13 -4.80
N ILE A 36 -6.81 -7.20 -5.07
CA ILE A 36 -6.30 -7.49 -6.43
C ILE A 36 -7.47 -7.58 -7.41
N ALA A 37 -8.48 -8.38 -7.11
CA ALA A 37 -9.63 -8.55 -7.97
C ALA A 37 -10.39 -7.23 -8.20
N ALA A 38 -10.56 -6.40 -7.16
CA ALA A 38 -11.23 -5.12 -7.26
C ALA A 38 -10.44 -4.10 -8.08
N VAL A 39 -9.12 -4.03 -7.91
CA VAL A 39 -8.23 -3.12 -8.66
C VAL A 39 -8.18 -3.52 -10.14
N ASP A 40 -8.06 -4.82 -10.44
CA ASP A 40 -8.01 -5.32 -11.82
C ASP A 40 -9.33 -5.11 -12.57
N ALA A 41 -10.46 -5.26 -11.89
CA ALA A 41 -11.79 -5.09 -12.50
C ALA A 41 -12.18 -3.61 -12.72
N ALA A 42 -11.65 -2.69 -11.93
CA ALA A 42 -12.07 -1.29 -11.90
C ALA A 42 -12.06 -0.60 -13.28
N PRO A 43 -10.98 -0.69 -14.10
CA PRO A 43 -10.95 -0.03 -15.41
C PRO A 43 -12.02 -0.56 -16.37
N ALA A 44 -12.22 -1.89 -16.43
CA ALA A 44 -13.23 -2.50 -17.29
C ALA A 44 -14.66 -2.16 -16.85
N GLN A 45 -14.85 -1.82 -15.58
CA GLN A 45 -16.11 -1.31 -15.03
C GLN A 45 -16.29 0.20 -15.22
N GLY A 46 -15.36 0.87 -15.93
CA GLY A 46 -15.42 2.31 -16.22
C GLY A 46 -14.94 3.18 -15.05
N ALA A 47 -14.15 2.66 -14.10
CA ALA A 47 -13.51 3.50 -13.10
C ALA A 47 -12.39 4.33 -13.72
N GLU A 48 -12.33 5.59 -13.35
CA GLU A 48 -11.24 6.51 -13.66
C GLU A 48 -10.38 6.81 -12.44
N VAL A 49 -10.98 6.71 -11.25
CA VAL A 49 -10.34 6.89 -9.95
C VAL A 49 -10.57 5.65 -9.09
N ILE A 50 -9.53 5.21 -8.38
CA ILE A 50 -9.62 4.20 -7.31
C ILE A 50 -9.15 4.85 -6.02
N VAL A 51 -10.01 4.89 -5.01
CA VAL A 51 -9.69 5.39 -3.67
C VAL A 51 -9.48 4.19 -2.75
N LEU A 52 -8.33 4.15 -2.08
CA LEU A 52 -7.98 3.17 -1.04
C LEU A 52 -8.03 3.86 0.32
N ARG A 53 -8.84 3.35 1.24
CA ARG A 53 -8.95 3.87 2.61
C ARG A 53 -9.17 2.76 3.63
N GLY A 54 -8.93 3.03 4.91
CA GLY A 54 -9.17 2.10 6.00
C GLY A 54 -10.41 2.47 6.80
N ALA A 55 -11.19 1.50 7.26
CA ALA A 55 -12.21 1.70 8.27
C ALA A 55 -11.58 1.86 9.67
N GLY A 56 -12.22 2.60 10.56
CA GLY A 56 -11.79 2.77 11.95
C GLY A 56 -10.62 3.73 12.12
N ARG A 57 -9.65 3.37 12.96
CA ARG A 57 -8.62 4.31 13.45
C ARG A 57 -7.36 4.38 12.60
N ASN A 58 -7.15 3.48 11.66
CA ASN A 58 -5.89 3.37 10.91
C ASN A 58 -6.17 2.97 9.46
N PHE A 59 -5.27 3.33 8.56
CA PHE A 59 -5.35 2.85 7.19
C PHE A 59 -5.02 1.34 7.13
N SER A 60 -3.79 0.92 7.54
CA SER A 60 -3.44 -0.50 7.57
C SER A 60 -2.22 -0.80 8.46
N ALA A 61 -2.31 -1.90 9.22
CA ALA A 61 -1.19 -2.45 10.01
C ALA A 61 -0.21 -3.29 9.17
N GLY A 62 -0.43 -3.44 7.86
CA GLY A 62 0.41 -4.26 7.00
C GLY A 62 0.11 -5.75 7.09
N PHE A 63 1.14 -6.60 7.01
CA PHE A 63 0.97 -8.05 6.98
C PHE A 63 0.19 -8.56 8.21
N ASP A 64 -0.79 -9.45 7.98
CA ASP A 64 -1.54 -10.10 9.06
C ASP A 64 -0.76 -11.33 9.57
N PHE A 65 -0.25 -11.23 10.78
CA PHE A 65 0.48 -12.30 11.45
C PHE A 65 -0.41 -13.24 12.28
N GLY A 66 -1.74 -13.10 12.22
CA GLY A 66 -2.67 -13.84 13.08
C GLY A 66 -2.55 -15.37 12.99
N ASP A 67 -2.21 -15.88 11.81
CA ASP A 67 -2.12 -17.31 11.53
C ASP A 67 -0.67 -17.82 11.40
N LEU A 68 0.31 -17.07 11.94
CA LEU A 68 1.74 -17.40 11.78
C LEU A 68 2.08 -18.83 12.22
N ASP A 69 1.52 -19.28 13.32
CA ASP A 69 1.84 -20.59 13.92
C ASP A 69 1.39 -21.77 13.05
N THR A 70 0.31 -21.61 12.30
CA THR A 70 -0.28 -22.65 11.46
C THR A 70 0.25 -22.67 10.03
N GLN A 71 0.97 -21.62 9.60
CA GLN A 71 1.49 -21.48 8.25
C GLN A 71 2.90 -22.04 8.11
N SER A 72 3.18 -22.67 6.96
CA SER A 72 4.54 -23.03 6.56
C SER A 72 5.32 -21.81 6.05
N GLU A 73 6.63 -21.93 5.89
CA GLU A 73 7.45 -20.87 5.24
C GLU A 73 7.04 -20.62 3.78
N GLY A 74 6.58 -21.68 3.10
CA GLY A 74 6.05 -21.56 1.73
C GLY A 74 4.75 -20.75 1.68
N ASP A 75 3.85 -20.95 2.65
CA ASP A 75 2.61 -20.16 2.77
C ASP A 75 2.92 -18.69 3.04
N LEU A 76 3.87 -18.40 3.92
CA LEU A 76 4.31 -17.04 4.22
C LEU A 76 4.92 -16.37 2.99
N LEU A 77 5.81 -17.10 2.28
CA LEU A 77 6.39 -16.62 1.02
C LEU A 77 5.30 -16.28 0.00
N LEU A 78 4.34 -17.18 -0.20
CA LEU A 78 3.22 -16.95 -1.12
C LEU A 78 2.42 -15.70 -0.74
N ARG A 79 2.11 -15.52 0.54
CA ARG A 79 1.40 -14.32 1.01
C ARG A 79 2.17 -13.02 0.72
N PHE A 80 3.48 -12.99 0.92
CA PHE A 80 4.31 -11.83 0.57
C PHE A 80 4.35 -11.59 -0.95
N VAL A 81 4.44 -12.64 -1.75
CA VAL A 81 4.35 -12.56 -3.23
C VAL A 81 3.01 -11.98 -3.65
N ARG A 82 1.89 -12.39 -3.03
CA ARG A 82 0.56 -11.85 -3.33
C ARG A 82 0.42 -10.38 -2.93
N ILE A 83 1.02 -9.97 -1.82
CA ILE A 83 1.08 -8.55 -1.44
C ILE A 83 1.88 -7.75 -2.50
N GLU A 84 3.08 -8.20 -2.89
CA GLU A 84 3.83 -7.49 -3.95
C GLU A 84 3.04 -7.43 -5.27
N THR A 85 2.32 -8.50 -5.64
CA THR A 85 1.41 -8.48 -6.77
C THR A 85 0.36 -7.37 -6.64
N LEU A 86 -0.25 -7.23 -5.47
CA LEU A 86 -1.20 -6.13 -5.19
C LEU A 86 -0.56 -4.76 -5.39
N LEU A 87 0.65 -4.56 -4.83
CA LEU A 87 1.36 -3.27 -4.96
C LEU A 87 1.61 -2.92 -6.43
N GLN A 88 2.05 -3.90 -7.22
CA GLN A 88 2.26 -3.75 -8.67
C GLN A 88 0.96 -3.40 -9.40
N ARG A 89 -0.17 -4.06 -9.07
CA ARG A 89 -1.47 -3.77 -9.69
C ARG A 89 -1.95 -2.35 -9.38
N VAL A 90 -1.78 -1.88 -8.13
CA VAL A 90 -2.13 -0.52 -7.74
C VAL A 90 -1.25 0.51 -8.46
N ALA A 91 0.07 0.30 -8.48
CA ALA A 91 1.01 1.21 -9.12
C ALA A 91 0.82 1.29 -10.64
N ALA A 92 0.61 0.14 -11.30
CA ALA A 92 0.42 0.04 -12.75
C ALA A 92 -1.01 0.36 -13.23
N SER A 93 -1.97 0.58 -12.32
CA SER A 93 -3.37 0.85 -12.68
C SER A 93 -3.49 2.03 -13.66
N PRO A 94 -4.28 1.92 -14.74
CA PRO A 94 -4.58 3.04 -15.63
C PRO A 94 -5.50 4.08 -14.99
N CYS A 95 -6.13 3.74 -13.85
CA CYS A 95 -6.89 4.69 -13.04
C CYS A 95 -5.96 5.57 -12.21
N LEU A 96 -6.44 6.76 -11.81
CA LEU A 96 -5.81 7.54 -10.77
C LEU A 96 -6.04 6.86 -9.41
N THR A 97 -4.99 6.30 -8.81
CA THR A 97 -5.07 5.66 -7.50
C THR A 97 -4.79 6.68 -6.39
N VAL A 98 -5.69 6.77 -5.42
CA VAL A 98 -5.64 7.69 -4.28
C VAL A 98 -5.61 6.89 -2.99
N GLY A 99 -4.54 7.00 -2.22
CA GLY A 99 -4.46 6.44 -0.87
C GLY A 99 -4.83 7.51 0.16
N LEU A 100 -5.77 7.20 1.05
CA LEU A 100 -6.18 8.07 2.16
C LEU A 100 -5.74 7.44 3.48
N ALA A 101 -4.60 7.88 4.04
CA ALA A 101 -4.00 7.30 5.23
C ALA A 101 -4.22 8.16 6.48
N HIS A 102 -4.65 7.53 7.56
CA HIS A 102 -4.80 8.11 8.88
C HIS A 102 -4.27 7.16 9.95
N GLY A 103 -4.07 7.68 11.17
CA GLY A 103 -3.61 6.89 12.29
C GLY A 103 -2.23 6.26 12.08
N ARG A 104 -2.01 5.06 12.63
CA ARG A 104 -0.73 4.34 12.58
C ARG A 104 -0.71 3.33 11.44
N ASN A 105 0.30 3.43 10.57
CA ASN A 105 0.44 2.59 9.38
C ASN A 105 1.77 1.83 9.40
N PHE A 106 1.74 0.53 9.12
CA PHE A 106 2.92 -0.34 9.26
C PHE A 106 3.20 -1.20 8.02
N GLY A 107 4.49 -1.40 7.72
CA GLY A 107 5.02 -2.36 6.75
C GLY A 107 4.27 -2.36 5.43
N ALA A 108 3.73 -3.50 5.02
CA ALA A 108 2.99 -3.65 3.77
C ALA A 108 1.78 -2.69 3.61
N GLY A 109 1.23 -2.15 4.70
CA GLY A 109 0.22 -1.10 4.65
C GLY A 109 0.81 0.23 4.17
N VAL A 110 2.04 0.55 4.59
CA VAL A 110 2.79 1.72 4.09
C VAL A 110 3.17 1.50 2.63
N ASP A 111 3.56 0.28 2.25
CA ASP A 111 3.87 -0.07 0.85
C ASP A 111 2.63 0.07 -0.05
N LEU A 112 1.45 -0.38 0.41
CA LEU A 112 0.19 -0.22 -0.31
C LEU A 112 -0.16 1.26 -0.53
N PHE A 113 -0.02 2.08 0.50
CA PHE A 113 -0.19 3.53 0.39
C PHE A 113 0.84 4.14 -0.58
N GLY A 114 2.12 3.73 -0.49
CA GLY A 114 3.20 4.16 -1.35
C GLY A 114 3.02 3.80 -2.83
N ALA A 115 2.26 2.74 -3.13
CA ALA A 115 1.92 2.33 -4.50
C ALA A 115 0.86 3.24 -5.15
N CYS A 116 0.14 4.06 -4.38
CA CYS A 116 -0.84 5.00 -4.91
C CYS A 116 -0.17 6.20 -5.58
N LYS A 117 -0.80 6.74 -6.63
CA LYS A 117 -0.34 7.93 -7.34
C LYS A 117 -0.52 9.20 -6.50
N TRP A 118 -1.70 9.37 -5.89
CA TRP A 118 -1.94 10.39 -4.87
C TRP A 118 -1.92 9.72 -3.49
N ARG A 119 -1.11 10.29 -2.60
CA ARG A 119 -0.89 9.77 -1.25
C ARG A 119 -1.23 10.88 -0.25
N VAL A 120 -2.45 10.80 0.28
CA VAL A 120 -3.03 11.82 1.17
C VAL A 120 -2.94 11.32 2.60
N GLY A 121 -2.21 12.03 3.44
CA GLY A 121 -2.07 11.72 4.86
C GLY A 121 -2.90 12.67 5.72
N ALA A 122 -3.62 12.14 6.71
CA ALA A 122 -4.16 12.98 7.79
C ALA A 122 -3.00 13.54 8.64
N PRO A 123 -3.13 14.72 9.27
CA PRO A 123 -2.04 15.34 10.03
C PRO A 123 -1.43 14.44 11.11
N GLU A 124 -2.26 13.59 11.74
CA GLU A 124 -1.87 12.64 12.78
C GLU A 124 -1.33 11.32 12.21
N ALA A 125 -1.32 11.12 10.90
CA ALA A 125 -0.85 9.88 10.31
C ALA A 125 0.64 9.67 10.57
N SER A 126 0.98 8.43 10.89
CA SER A 126 2.37 8.00 11.07
C SER A 126 2.65 6.70 10.31
N PHE A 127 3.88 6.53 9.89
CA PHE A 127 4.33 5.46 9.02
C PHE A 127 5.57 4.79 9.60
N ARG A 128 5.65 3.46 9.52
CA ARG A 128 6.83 2.69 9.93
C ARG A 128 6.97 1.44 9.06
N MET A 129 8.19 1.16 8.58
CA MET A 129 8.48 0.06 7.65
C MET A 129 9.51 -0.92 8.26
N PRO A 130 9.07 -1.88 9.09
CA PRO A 130 9.99 -2.75 9.85
C PRO A 130 10.44 -4.01 9.11
N GLY A 131 10.05 -4.25 7.85
CA GLY A 131 10.29 -5.50 7.12
C GLY A 131 11.75 -5.98 7.15
N LEU A 132 12.72 -5.06 7.03
CA LEU A 132 14.15 -5.39 7.10
C LEU A 132 14.60 -5.90 8.47
N LYS A 133 13.89 -5.62 9.55
CA LYS A 133 14.22 -6.15 10.89
C LYS A 133 14.05 -7.67 11.00
N PHE A 134 13.28 -8.26 10.10
CA PHE A 134 13.18 -9.72 9.94
C PHE A 134 13.63 -10.20 8.55
N GLY A 135 14.44 -9.35 7.86
CA GLY A 135 15.13 -9.72 6.62
C GLY A 135 14.25 -9.72 5.38
N LEU A 136 13.09 -9.05 5.38
CA LEU A 136 12.19 -8.99 4.23
C LEU A 136 12.37 -7.68 3.44
N VAL A 137 12.59 -7.80 2.13
CA VAL A 137 12.67 -6.67 1.18
C VAL A 137 11.36 -6.60 0.40
N LEU A 138 10.44 -5.72 0.83
CA LEU A 138 9.17 -5.44 0.18
C LEU A 138 9.03 -3.92 0.01
N GLY A 139 8.60 -3.44 -1.15
CA GLY A 139 8.33 -2.02 -1.40
C GLY A 139 9.55 -1.08 -1.34
N THR A 140 10.72 -1.57 -0.96
CA THR A 140 11.95 -0.79 -0.67
C THR A 140 12.35 0.13 -1.81
N ARG A 141 12.38 -0.37 -3.06
CA ARG A 141 12.76 0.42 -4.23
C ARG A 141 11.70 1.51 -4.53
N ARG A 142 10.42 1.16 -4.42
CA ARG A 142 9.30 2.10 -4.61
C ARG A 142 9.37 3.23 -3.58
N PHE A 143 9.62 2.89 -2.32
CA PHE A 143 9.84 3.88 -1.27
C PHE A 143 11.03 4.78 -1.58
N ALA A 144 12.18 4.21 -1.96
CA ALA A 144 13.37 4.96 -2.33
C ALA A 144 13.17 5.86 -3.58
N ALA A 145 12.35 5.44 -4.52
CA ALA A 145 11.99 6.27 -5.68
C ALA A 145 11.18 7.52 -5.30
N LEU A 146 10.41 7.45 -4.20
CA LEU A 146 9.62 8.58 -3.69
C LEU A 146 10.44 9.56 -2.83
N VAL A 147 11.28 9.04 -1.93
CA VAL A 147 11.96 9.86 -0.91
C VAL A 147 13.46 10.06 -1.18
N GLY A 148 13.99 9.42 -2.21
CA GLY A 148 15.43 9.35 -2.48
C GLY A 148 16.14 8.25 -1.68
N ALA A 149 17.24 7.73 -2.24
CA ALA A 149 17.93 6.54 -1.69
C ALA A 149 18.50 6.77 -0.28
N GLU A 150 19.10 7.94 -0.04
CA GLU A 150 19.71 8.27 1.28
C GLU A 150 18.64 8.32 2.37
N ARG A 151 17.52 8.99 2.09
CA ARG A 151 16.43 9.10 3.06
C ARG A 151 15.76 7.76 3.31
N ALA A 152 15.55 6.97 2.26
CA ALA A 152 15.00 5.62 2.37
C ALA A 152 15.92 4.74 3.25
N ARG A 153 17.24 4.77 3.03
CA ARG A 153 18.21 4.03 3.83
C ARG A 153 18.12 4.41 5.31
N ALA A 154 18.14 5.70 5.63
CA ALA A 154 18.09 6.19 7.01
C ALA A 154 16.81 5.71 7.74
N ILE A 155 15.66 5.72 7.08
CA ILE A 155 14.39 5.27 7.66
C ILE A 155 14.36 3.74 7.79
N LEU A 156 14.72 3.01 6.74
CA LEU A 156 14.55 1.56 6.67
C LEU A 156 15.54 0.79 7.55
N GLU A 157 16.80 1.21 7.62
CA GLU A 157 17.81 0.58 8.51
C GLU A 157 17.39 0.63 9.98
N GLN A 158 16.84 1.74 10.40
CA GLN A 158 16.38 1.94 11.78
C GLN A 158 14.94 1.47 12.01
N ALA A 159 14.16 1.24 10.94
CA ALA A 159 12.70 1.10 11.00
C ALA A 159 12.07 2.27 11.79
N SER A 160 12.52 3.49 11.51
CA SER A 160 12.08 4.69 12.19
C SER A 160 10.60 4.96 11.88
N THR A 161 9.90 5.54 12.86
CA THR A 161 8.56 6.08 12.62
C THR A 161 8.70 7.52 12.14
N PHE A 162 7.97 7.89 11.08
CA PHE A 162 7.91 9.24 10.56
C PHE A 162 6.45 9.69 10.41
N GLY A 163 6.19 10.96 10.70
CA GLY A 163 4.84 11.53 10.69
C GLY A 163 4.46 12.12 9.32
N ALA A 164 3.19 12.52 9.17
CA ALA A 164 2.65 13.06 7.91
C ALA A 164 3.42 14.30 7.41
N ALA A 165 3.76 15.24 8.30
CA ALA A 165 4.50 16.45 7.92
C ALA A 165 5.92 16.14 7.41
N GLU A 166 6.62 15.18 8.02
CA GLU A 166 7.92 14.69 7.59
C GLU A 166 7.81 13.94 6.27
N ALA A 167 6.84 13.04 6.16
CA ALA A 167 6.52 12.30 4.94
C ALA A 167 6.21 13.22 3.75
N TYR A 168 5.54 14.34 3.98
CA TYR A 168 5.27 15.35 2.96
C TYR A 168 6.54 16.06 2.50
N ARG A 169 7.40 16.49 3.44
CA ARG A 169 8.69 17.11 3.10
C ARG A 169 9.60 16.19 2.30
N ASP A 170 9.57 14.90 2.62
CA ASP A 170 10.38 13.87 1.97
C ASP A 170 9.76 13.40 0.62
N GLY A 171 8.56 13.84 0.24
CA GLY A 171 7.88 13.45 -1.00
C GLY A 171 7.12 12.11 -0.93
N PHE A 172 7.10 11.45 0.23
CA PHE A 172 6.32 10.22 0.43
C PHE A 172 4.81 10.49 0.43
N VAL A 173 4.36 11.53 1.11
CA VAL A 173 2.98 12.00 1.10
C VAL A 173 2.86 13.16 0.11
N SER A 174 1.87 13.13 -0.77
CA SER A 174 1.62 14.20 -1.76
C SER A 174 0.76 15.34 -1.21
N HIS A 175 -0.10 15.05 -0.23
CA HIS A 175 -0.99 16.03 0.41
C HIS A 175 -1.17 15.70 1.89
N VAL A 176 -1.16 16.72 2.74
CA VAL A 176 -1.54 16.56 4.16
C VAL A 176 -2.79 17.38 4.41
N THR A 177 -3.87 16.72 4.83
CA THR A 177 -5.15 17.37 5.11
C THR A 177 -6.00 16.54 6.07
N ALA A 178 -6.84 17.22 6.86
CA ALA A 178 -7.76 16.57 7.79
C ALA A 178 -8.77 15.68 7.04
N GLN A 179 -9.26 14.63 7.71
CA GLN A 179 -10.14 13.63 7.10
C GLN A 179 -11.46 14.24 6.61
N GLU A 180 -11.93 15.30 7.24
CA GLU A 180 -13.13 16.05 6.86
C GLU A 180 -13.03 16.68 5.48
N VAL A 181 -11.80 16.91 4.97
CA VAL A 181 -11.53 17.47 3.64
C VAL A 181 -11.39 16.38 2.57
N TRP A 182 -11.32 15.10 2.92
CA TRP A 182 -11.14 14.02 1.95
C TRP A 182 -12.20 13.95 0.84
N PRO A 183 -13.48 14.24 1.07
CA PRO A 183 -14.44 14.33 -0.03
C PRO A 183 -14.06 15.36 -1.11
N GLU A 184 -13.40 16.45 -0.71
CA GLU A 184 -12.88 17.44 -1.64
C GLU A 184 -11.67 16.91 -2.43
N ILE A 185 -10.78 16.14 -1.78
CA ILE A 185 -9.67 15.45 -2.46
C ILE A 185 -10.19 14.43 -3.48
N GLU A 186 -11.22 13.65 -3.12
CA GLU A 186 -11.87 12.70 -4.04
C GLU A 186 -12.42 13.44 -5.27
N ARG A 187 -13.10 14.58 -5.08
CA ARG A 187 -13.62 15.41 -6.16
C ARG A 187 -12.51 16.00 -7.05
N GLN A 188 -11.40 16.44 -6.46
CA GLN A 188 -10.22 16.92 -7.21
C GLN A 188 -9.58 15.79 -8.02
N ALA A 189 -9.53 14.57 -7.48
CA ALA A 189 -9.04 13.39 -8.18
C ALA A 189 -9.94 13.05 -9.40
N GLU A 190 -11.25 13.14 -9.24
CA GLU A 190 -12.20 12.97 -10.35
C GLU A 190 -11.98 14.01 -11.45
N GLN A 191 -11.81 15.28 -11.09
CA GLN A 191 -11.51 16.36 -12.05
C GLN A 191 -10.18 16.13 -12.78
N ALA A 192 -9.13 15.75 -12.03
CA ALA A 192 -7.82 15.46 -12.62
C ALA A 192 -7.88 14.24 -13.57
N ALA A 193 -8.63 13.20 -13.20
CA ALA A 193 -8.81 12.03 -14.05
C ALA A 193 -9.61 12.37 -15.33
N ALA A 194 -10.67 13.15 -15.20
CA ALA A 194 -11.53 13.58 -16.34
C ALA A 194 -10.82 14.56 -17.30
N ALA A 195 -9.74 15.21 -16.88
CA ALA A 195 -8.97 16.12 -17.74
C ALA A 195 -8.24 15.41 -18.89
N LEU A 196 -8.08 14.09 -18.82
CA LEU A 196 -7.42 13.27 -19.84
C LEU A 196 -8.34 12.11 -20.26
N THR A 197 -8.25 11.73 -21.53
CA THR A 197 -8.85 10.45 -21.93
C THR A 197 -8.19 9.29 -21.18
N GLY A 198 -8.92 8.18 -20.97
CA GLY A 198 -8.37 7.00 -20.30
C GLY A 198 -7.09 6.48 -20.96
N ALA A 199 -6.99 6.53 -22.30
CA ALA A 199 -5.79 6.13 -23.03
C ALA A 199 -4.61 7.08 -22.77
N ALA A 200 -4.83 8.42 -22.80
CA ALA A 200 -3.79 9.40 -22.52
C ALA A 200 -3.29 9.31 -21.08
N ARG A 201 -4.21 9.11 -20.14
CA ARG A 201 -3.89 8.91 -18.72
C ARG A 201 -3.05 7.64 -18.50
N ALA A 202 -3.42 6.52 -19.12
CA ALA A 202 -2.66 5.28 -19.05
C ALA A 202 -1.24 5.44 -19.61
N GLN A 203 -1.08 6.11 -20.75
CA GLN A 203 0.23 6.40 -21.34
C GLN A 203 1.08 7.32 -20.44
N LEU A 204 0.47 8.36 -19.86
CA LEU A 204 1.15 9.25 -18.92
C LEU A 204 1.70 8.45 -17.72
N TYR A 205 0.87 7.61 -17.10
CA TYR A 205 1.29 6.84 -15.93
C TYR A 205 2.37 5.81 -16.27
N ALA A 206 2.27 5.17 -17.43
CA ALA A 206 3.30 4.26 -17.91
C ALA A 206 4.64 4.97 -18.16
N ALA A 207 4.61 6.17 -18.76
CA ALA A 207 5.82 6.96 -19.06
C ALA A 207 6.50 7.50 -17.78
N LEU A 208 5.72 7.83 -16.75
CA LEU A 208 6.24 8.32 -15.45
C LEU A 208 6.61 7.19 -14.49
N SER A 209 6.27 5.94 -14.82
CA SER A 209 6.48 4.81 -13.92
C SER A 209 7.96 4.47 -13.79
N ALA A 210 8.45 4.43 -12.54
CA ALA A 210 9.74 3.85 -12.20
C ALA A 210 9.63 2.36 -11.81
N GLU A 211 8.49 1.72 -12.02
CA GLU A 211 8.24 0.34 -11.59
C GLU A 211 9.16 -0.67 -12.30
N GLN A 212 9.66 -1.63 -11.53
CA GLN A 212 10.47 -2.75 -12.00
C GLN A 212 9.91 -4.05 -11.40
N PRO A 213 8.74 -4.50 -11.87
CA PRO A 213 7.95 -5.56 -11.21
C PRO A 213 8.74 -6.86 -11.04
N ASP A 214 9.44 -7.32 -12.05
CA ASP A 214 10.21 -8.56 -11.99
C ASP A 214 11.41 -8.45 -11.04
N THR A 215 12.09 -7.30 -11.03
CA THR A 215 13.21 -7.03 -10.14
C THR A 215 12.76 -6.96 -8.68
N ASP A 216 11.64 -6.29 -8.41
CA ASP A 216 11.09 -6.13 -7.06
C ASP A 216 10.61 -7.48 -6.53
N LEU A 217 9.88 -8.25 -7.35
CA LEU A 217 9.44 -9.60 -7.00
C LEU A 217 10.63 -10.53 -6.75
N ALA A 218 11.66 -10.49 -7.59
CA ALA A 218 12.85 -11.31 -7.41
C ALA A 218 13.61 -10.98 -6.11
N ARG A 219 13.71 -9.70 -5.75
CA ARG A 219 14.32 -9.27 -4.48
C ARG A 219 13.51 -9.71 -3.28
N LEU A 220 12.19 -9.56 -3.33
CA LEU A 220 11.29 -10.05 -2.31
C LEU A 220 11.47 -11.56 -2.09
N VAL A 221 11.37 -12.35 -3.17
CA VAL A 221 11.47 -13.81 -3.11
C VAL A 221 12.82 -14.24 -2.54
N ARG A 222 13.94 -13.66 -2.98
CA ARG A 222 15.27 -13.98 -2.44
C ARG A 222 15.36 -13.69 -0.94
N SER A 223 14.86 -12.55 -0.49
CA SER A 223 14.90 -12.17 0.92
C SER A 223 13.99 -13.04 1.80
N ALA A 224 12.83 -13.44 1.30
CA ALA A 224 11.88 -14.30 2.00
C ALA A 224 12.32 -15.77 1.99
N ALA A 225 13.03 -16.23 0.94
CA ALA A 225 13.54 -17.60 0.81
C ALA A 225 14.80 -17.86 1.66
N GLU A 226 15.42 -16.83 2.25
CA GLU A 226 16.47 -17.04 3.24
C GLU A 226 15.95 -17.92 4.39
N PRO A 227 16.73 -18.96 4.84
CA PRO A 227 16.25 -19.93 5.81
C PRO A 227 15.70 -19.29 7.11
N GLY A 228 14.64 -19.87 7.65
CA GLY A 228 14.07 -19.49 8.92
C GLY A 228 13.20 -18.22 8.87
N LEU A 229 12.53 -17.92 7.78
CA LEU A 229 11.62 -16.79 7.66
C LEU A 229 10.62 -16.73 8.82
N LYS A 230 9.97 -17.85 9.14
CA LYS A 230 8.99 -17.95 10.25
C LYS A 230 9.65 -17.62 11.60
N ALA A 231 10.84 -18.15 11.86
CA ALA A 231 11.58 -17.89 13.10
C ALA A 231 12.01 -16.40 13.20
N ARG A 232 12.48 -15.79 12.11
CA ARG A 232 12.84 -14.37 12.07
C ARG A 232 11.64 -13.47 12.35
N VAL A 233 10.49 -13.78 11.78
CA VAL A 233 9.23 -13.07 12.04
C VAL A 233 8.81 -13.25 13.50
N ALA A 234 8.84 -14.46 14.03
CA ALA A 234 8.46 -14.74 15.43
C ALA A 234 9.37 -13.98 16.41
N ALA A 235 10.68 -14.00 16.21
CA ALA A 235 11.64 -13.25 17.02
C ALA A 235 11.36 -11.73 16.97
N TYR A 236 11.06 -11.19 15.80
CA TYR A 236 10.68 -9.78 15.66
C TYR A 236 9.41 -9.43 16.44
N LEU A 237 8.39 -10.30 16.40
CA LEU A 237 7.12 -10.07 17.12
C LEU A 237 7.29 -10.11 18.64
N GLN A 238 8.20 -10.95 19.14
CA GLN A 238 8.52 -11.05 20.58
C GLN A 238 9.32 -9.85 21.10
N ALA A 239 10.08 -9.17 20.22
CA ALA A 239 10.90 -8.01 20.58
C ALA A 239 10.14 -6.65 20.53
N ARG A 240 8.83 -6.67 20.32
CA ARG A 240 7.96 -5.48 20.20
C ARG A 240 7.50 -4.91 21.53
#